data_ea3bee86fbaa798c862094121b3f558e
#
_entry.id   ea3bee86fbaa798c862094121b3f558e
#
_cell.length_a   1.000
_cell.length_b   1.000
_cell.length_c   1.000
_cell.angle_alpha   90.00
_cell.angle_beta   90.00
_cell.angle_gamma   90.00
#
_symmetry.space_group_name_H-M   'P 1'
#
loop_
_entity.id
_entity.type
_entity.pdbx_description
1 polymer ?
#
loop_
_entity_poly.entity_id
_entity_poly.type
_entity_poly.pdbx_seq_one_letter_code
_entity_poly.pdbx_strand_id
1 'polypeptide(L)' 'MFNKLLKSKETAELLNVSSKTLANHRALGSGLPYFKINGVIRYKIDDVERFINKHTHGEKNED' A
#
# COMPACT_ATOMS: atom_id res chain seq x y z
N MET A 1 17.14 9.51 -8.57
CA MET A 1 15.78 9.96 -8.88
C MET A 1 14.80 9.46 -7.83
N PHE A 2 13.88 10.30 -7.44
CA PHE A 2 12.92 9.90 -6.44
C PHE A 2 11.80 9.12 -7.02
N ASN A 3 11.32 8.17 -6.27
CA ASN A 3 10.05 7.55 -6.57
C ASN A 3 8.96 8.44 -6.00
N LYS A 4 7.84 8.43 -6.63
CA LYS A 4 6.72 9.19 -6.16
C LYS A 4 6.24 8.64 -4.83
N LEU A 5 5.88 9.52 -3.92
CA LEU A 5 5.27 9.15 -2.65
C LEU A 5 3.76 9.34 -2.76
N LEU A 6 3.04 8.39 -2.24
CA LEU A 6 1.58 8.38 -2.32
C LEU A 6 0.97 8.65 -0.97
N LYS A 7 -0.12 9.38 -0.97
CA LYS A 7 -0.91 9.57 0.25
C LYS A 7 -1.66 8.29 0.56
N SER A 8 -2.08 8.14 1.80
CA SER A 8 -2.87 6.97 2.18
C SER A 8 -4.09 6.78 1.30
N LYS A 9 -4.79 7.85 1.01
CA LYS A 9 -5.98 7.78 0.18
C LYS A 9 -5.66 7.27 -1.21
N GLU A 10 -4.59 7.78 -1.80
CA GLU A 10 -4.18 7.36 -3.14
C GLU A 10 -3.78 5.89 -3.13
N THR A 11 -3.08 5.48 -2.10
CA THR A 11 -2.65 4.10 -1.98
C THR A 11 -3.84 3.16 -1.84
N ALA A 12 -4.80 3.54 -1.03
CA ALA A 12 -6.00 2.75 -0.85
C ALA A 12 -6.75 2.59 -2.16
N GLU A 13 -6.81 3.65 -2.95
CA GLU A 13 -7.45 3.58 -4.26
C GLU A 13 -6.73 2.64 -5.20
N LEU A 14 -5.42 2.69 -5.22
CA LEU A 14 -4.64 1.78 -6.05
C LEU A 14 -4.82 0.33 -5.64
N LEU A 15 -4.94 0.09 -4.36
CA LEU A 15 -5.14 -1.25 -3.86
C LEU A 15 -6.61 -1.68 -3.87
N ASN A 16 -7.47 -0.75 -4.21
CA ASN A 16 -8.91 -0.98 -4.28
C ASN A 16 -9.47 -1.43 -2.94
N VAL A 17 -9.03 -0.78 -1.88
CA VAL A 17 -9.52 -1.03 -0.53
C VAL A 17 -9.92 0.29 0.08
N SER A 18 -10.63 0.25 1.18
CA SER A 18 -11.00 1.47 1.87
C SER A 18 -9.80 2.02 2.64
N SER A 19 -9.82 3.31 2.94
CA SER A 19 -8.79 3.93 3.77
C SER A 19 -8.73 3.28 5.14
N LYS A 20 -9.88 2.87 5.65
CA LYS A 20 -9.94 2.21 6.93
C LYS A 20 -9.23 0.86 6.90
N THR A 21 -9.43 0.10 5.85
CA THR A 21 -8.76 -1.17 5.67
C THR A 21 -7.24 -0.98 5.61
N LEU A 22 -6.80 0.03 4.89
CA LEU A 22 -5.39 0.32 4.79
C LEU A 22 -4.82 0.71 6.15
N ALA A 23 -5.54 1.52 6.90
CA ALA A 23 -5.10 1.90 8.23
C ALA A 23 -5.01 0.70 9.17
N ASN A 24 -5.94 -0.23 9.04
CA ASN A 24 -5.89 -1.47 9.81
C ASN A 24 -4.65 -2.28 9.48
N HIS A 25 -4.30 -2.34 8.22
CA HIS A 25 -3.10 -3.05 7.78
C HIS A 25 -1.86 -2.43 8.40
N ARG A 26 -1.80 -1.10 8.48
CA ARG A 26 -0.68 -0.44 9.12
C ARG A 26 -0.59 -0.81 10.60
N ALA A 27 -1.73 -0.79 11.26
CA ALA A 27 -1.78 -1.09 12.68
C ALA A 27 -1.34 -2.52 12.97
N LEU A 28 -1.63 -3.43 12.06
CA LEU A 28 -1.27 -4.82 12.24
C LEU A 28 0.15 -5.14 11.75
N GLY A 29 0.78 -4.20 11.11
CA GLY A 29 2.11 -4.42 10.58
C GLY A 29 2.12 -5.40 9.44
N SER A 30 1.09 -5.41 8.63
CA SER A 30 0.88 -6.48 7.67
C SER A 30 1.48 -6.27 6.31
N GLY A 31 2.63 -5.76 6.26
CA GLY A 31 3.40 -6.00 5.08
C GLY A 31 3.66 -4.89 4.10
N LEU A 32 2.79 -3.94 3.93
CA LEU A 32 3.05 -2.86 2.99
C LEU A 32 3.87 -1.78 3.70
N PRO A 33 5.10 -1.54 3.27
CA PRO A 33 5.93 -0.55 3.93
C PRO A 33 5.39 0.86 3.78
N TYR A 34 5.60 1.68 4.76
CA TYR A 34 5.18 3.07 4.70
C TYR A 34 6.15 3.93 5.50
N PHE A 35 6.03 5.26 5.34
CA PHE A 35 6.82 6.20 6.10
C PHE A 35 5.93 7.15 6.81
N LYS A 36 6.39 7.66 7.92
CA LYS A 36 5.69 8.72 8.61
C LYS A 36 6.60 9.94 8.59
N ILE A 37 6.16 10.97 7.91
CA ILE A 37 6.94 12.20 7.77
C ILE A 37 6.16 13.31 8.40
N ASN A 38 6.67 13.89 9.48
CA ASN A 38 5.99 14.97 10.21
C ASN A 38 4.54 14.59 10.55
N GLY A 39 4.34 13.36 10.98
CA GLY A 39 3.01 12.90 11.35
C GLY A 39 2.11 12.52 10.19
N VAL A 40 2.63 12.58 8.98
CA VAL A 40 1.84 12.30 7.78
C VAL A 40 2.32 10.98 7.15
N ILE A 41 1.40 10.11 6.83
CA ILE A 41 1.72 8.82 6.26
C ILE A 41 1.92 8.94 4.75
N ARG A 42 2.97 8.30 4.26
CA ARG A 42 3.25 8.24 2.82
C ARG A 42 3.72 6.85 2.46
N TYR A 43 3.45 6.43 1.22
CA TYR A 43 3.87 5.15 0.71
C TYR A 43 4.69 5.38 -0.55
N LYS A 44 5.72 4.58 -0.78
CA LYS A 44 6.46 4.64 -2.03
C LYS A 44 5.72 3.87 -3.10
N ILE A 45 5.65 4.42 -4.29
CA ILE A 45 4.97 3.74 -5.39
C ILE A 45 5.62 2.41 -5.71
N ASP A 46 6.93 2.32 -5.62
CA ASP A 46 7.63 1.05 -5.86
C ASP A 46 7.20 -0.02 -4.88
N ASP A 47 7.04 0.35 -3.63
CA ASP A 47 6.61 -0.59 -2.60
C ASP A 47 5.18 -1.05 -2.85
N VAL A 48 4.33 -0.13 -3.27
CA VAL A 48 2.94 -0.46 -3.57
C VAL A 48 2.87 -1.41 -4.76
N GLU A 49 3.63 -1.14 -5.80
CA GLU A 49 3.65 -2.00 -6.97
C GLU A 49 4.15 -3.39 -6.63
N ARG A 50 5.19 -3.45 -5.83
CA ARG A 50 5.75 -4.74 -5.41
C ARG A 50 4.75 -5.53 -4.58
N PHE A 51 4.04 -4.84 -3.72
CA PHE A 51 3.01 -5.45 -2.90
C PHE A 51 1.89 -6.03 -3.76
N ILE A 52 1.43 -5.26 -4.74
CA ILE A 52 0.39 -5.72 -5.64
C ILE A 52 0.84 -6.95 -6.41
N ASN A 53 2.04 -6.90 -6.97
CA ASN A 53 2.56 -8.00 -7.75
C ASN A 53 2.70 -9.25 -6.90
N LYS A 54 3.14 -9.09 -5.68
CA LYS A 54 3.31 -10.22 -4.78
C LYS A 54 1.99 -10.87 -4.45
N HIS A 55 0.95 -10.08 -4.27
CA HIS A 55 -0.34 -10.59 -3.85
C HIS A 55 -1.24 -11.03 -5.00
N THR A 56 -0.97 -10.60 -6.20
CA THR A 56 -1.74 -11.05 -7.35
C THR A 56 -1.10 -12.26 -8.01
N HIS A 57 0.14 -12.48 -7.71
CA HIS A 57 0.86 -13.56 -8.31
C HIS A 57 0.28 -14.89 -7.87
N GLY A 58 -0.06 -15.71 -8.78
CA GLY A 58 -0.54 -17.03 -8.49
C GLY A 58 -1.95 -17.13 -7.98
N GLU A 59 -2.54 -16.05 -7.90
CA GLU A 59 -3.86 -16.11 -7.46
C GLU A 59 -4.81 -16.36 -8.50
N LYS A 60 -4.79 -16.39 -9.14
CA LYS A 60 -5.63 -16.39 -9.91
C LYS A 60 -6.70 -16.95 -9.90
N ASN A 61 -6.80 -16.89 -9.39
CA ASN A 61 -7.53 -17.26 -9.22
C ASN A 61 -8.31 -17.52 -9.01
N GLU A 62 -8.75 -17.58 -8.82
CA GLU A 62 -9.41 -17.70 -8.32
C GLU A 62 -10.03 -17.57 -8.37
N ASP A 63 -10.48 -17.53 -8.49
CA ASP A 63 -11.16 -17.32 -8.29
C ASP A 63 -11.50 -17.27 -8.37
#